data_a820c2d4c6b6206dbd09c66dbde99016
#
_entry.id   a820c2d4c6b6206dbd09c66dbde99016
#
_cell.length_a   1.000
_cell.length_b   1.000
_cell.length_c   1.000
_cell.angle_alpha   90.00
_cell.angle_beta   90.00
_cell.angle_gamma   90.00
#
_symmetry.space_group_name_H-M   'P 1'
#
loop_
_entity.id
_entity.type
_entity.pdbx_description
1 polymer ?
#
loop_
_entity_poly.entity_id
_entity_poly.type
_entity_poly.pdbx_seq_one_letter_code
_entity_poly.pdbx_strand_id
1 'polypeptide(L)'
;MIFTMRKTIYLLFAVIAAAVCTACGNSAFSIEGKLTDAGTQNLRIVYQAGDSIVSQWVPAVNGEFKVDGKASDLSVVYLYSAQMQLIAHLAVEGSDHIKIEGSIADRYNLKVTGSDINEQWNDFIRAHAADFKAMRNDRTYKAIADYIDKNPKNVVSTLLIT
;
A
#
# COMPACT_ATOMS: atom_id res chain seq x y z
N MET A 1 -12.46 56.66 -4.37
CA MET A 1 -13.38 55.53 -4.61
C MET A 1 -12.82 54.45 -5.55
N ILE A 2 -11.74 54.69 -6.27
CA ILE A 2 -11.12 53.72 -7.22
C ILE A 2 -10.13 52.77 -6.53
N PHE A 3 -9.54 53.16 -5.38
CA PHE A 3 -8.50 52.40 -4.68
C PHE A 3 -9.05 51.19 -3.89
N THR A 4 -10.31 51.26 -3.46
CA THR A 4 -10.97 50.18 -2.72
C THR A 4 -11.46 49.04 -3.64
N MET A 5 -11.84 49.32 -4.85
CA MET A 5 -12.27 48.34 -5.83
C MET A 5 -11.13 47.41 -6.29
N ARG A 6 -9.90 47.94 -6.43
CA ARG A 6 -8.75 47.13 -6.84
C ARG A 6 -8.38 46.07 -5.80
N LYS A 7 -8.43 46.41 -4.51
CA LYS A 7 -8.13 45.43 -3.43
C LYS A 7 -9.18 44.33 -3.35
N THR A 8 -10.44 44.61 -3.61
CA THR A 8 -11.53 43.62 -3.59
C THR A 8 -11.42 42.64 -4.77
N ILE A 9 -10.98 43.13 -5.93
CA ILE A 9 -10.76 42.27 -7.12
C ILE A 9 -9.58 41.31 -6.89
N TYR A 10 -8.49 41.72 -6.28
CA TYR A 10 -7.36 40.86 -5.95
C TYR A 10 -7.70 39.80 -4.88
N LEU A 11 -8.56 40.15 -3.92
CA LEU A 11 -9.06 39.19 -2.91
C LEU A 11 -9.98 38.12 -3.54
N LEU A 12 -10.85 38.52 -4.49
CA LEU A 12 -11.67 37.54 -5.23
C LEU A 12 -10.84 36.62 -6.11
N PHE A 13 -9.80 37.11 -6.78
CA PHE A 13 -8.90 36.29 -7.57
C PHE A 13 -8.07 35.33 -6.71
N ALA A 14 -7.64 35.74 -5.53
CA ALA A 14 -6.90 34.88 -4.59
C ALA A 14 -7.77 33.73 -4.04
N VAL A 15 -9.05 33.93 -3.79
CA VAL A 15 -10.00 32.91 -3.34
C VAL A 15 -10.32 31.92 -4.45
N ILE A 16 -10.44 32.36 -5.71
CA ILE A 16 -10.68 31.47 -6.86
C ILE A 16 -9.44 30.63 -7.17
N ALA A 17 -8.21 31.16 -7.03
CA ALA A 17 -6.98 30.41 -7.22
C ALA A 17 -6.78 29.31 -6.16
N ALA A 18 -7.23 29.53 -4.92
CA ALA A 18 -7.18 28.50 -3.87
C ALA A 18 -8.19 27.36 -4.07
N ALA A 19 -9.32 27.62 -4.73
CA ALA A 19 -10.36 26.62 -4.98
C ALA A 19 -10.02 25.64 -6.14
N VAL A 20 -9.10 26.01 -7.04
CA VAL A 20 -8.73 25.16 -8.19
C VAL A 20 -7.70 24.10 -7.81
N CYS A 21 -7.00 24.24 -6.68
CA CYS A 21 -6.00 23.26 -6.24
C CYS A 21 -6.58 22.02 -5.54
N THR A 22 -7.90 21.97 -5.28
CA THR A 22 -8.52 20.83 -4.58
C THR A 22 -9.16 19.78 -5.49
N ALA A 23 -9.07 19.94 -6.81
CA ALA A 23 -9.66 19.02 -7.78
C ALA A 23 -8.66 17.97 -8.35
N CYS A 24 -7.39 17.97 -7.95
CA CYS A 24 -6.49 16.85 -8.18
C CYS A 24 -6.77 15.82 -7.10
N GLY A 25 -7.49 14.75 -7.43
CA GLY A 25 -7.63 13.60 -6.55
C GLY A 25 -6.26 13.22 -6.00
N ASN A 26 -6.17 13.02 -4.69
CA ASN A 26 -4.91 12.70 -4.03
C ASN A 26 -4.54 11.26 -4.42
N SER A 27 -3.78 11.12 -5.52
CA SER A 27 -3.32 9.82 -6.02
C SER A 27 -2.06 9.32 -5.32
N ALA A 28 -1.54 10.07 -4.33
CA ALA A 28 -0.33 9.72 -3.60
C ALA A 28 -0.65 8.77 -2.44
N PHE A 29 0.11 7.70 -2.31
CA PHE A 29 0.12 6.81 -1.15
C PHE A 29 1.50 6.83 -0.49
N SER A 30 1.57 6.41 0.76
CA SER A 30 2.83 6.18 1.47
C SER A 30 2.86 4.81 2.15
N ILE A 31 4.03 4.19 2.18
CA ILE A 31 4.28 2.95 2.91
C ILE A 31 5.48 3.19 3.82
N GLU A 32 5.30 2.97 5.11
CA GLU A 32 6.35 3.02 6.11
C GLU A 32 6.52 1.62 6.73
N GLY A 33 7.75 1.20 6.99
CA GLY A 33 7.98 -0.12 7.55
C GLY A 33 9.10 -0.19 8.55
N LYS A 34 8.97 -1.16 9.46
CA LYS A 34 10.01 -1.57 10.40
C LYS A 34 10.14 -3.08 10.41
N LEU A 35 11.17 -3.57 9.70
CA LEU A 35 11.48 -5.00 9.57
C LEU A 35 12.68 -5.35 10.43
N THR A 36 12.47 -6.08 11.51
CA THR A 36 13.46 -6.29 12.58
C THR A 36 14.73 -7.00 12.14
N ASP A 37 14.67 -7.78 11.05
CA ASP A 37 15.78 -8.55 10.49
C ASP A 37 16.27 -8.02 9.12
N ALA A 38 15.76 -6.88 8.67
CA ALA A 38 16.19 -6.30 7.40
C ALA A 38 17.57 -5.64 7.47
N GLY A 39 17.99 -5.16 8.66
CA GLY A 39 19.25 -4.45 8.81
C GLY A 39 19.30 -3.19 7.93
N THR A 40 20.49 -2.93 7.34
CA THR A 40 20.67 -1.86 6.35
C THR A 40 20.84 -2.50 4.97
N GLN A 41 19.82 -2.36 4.13
CA GLN A 41 19.80 -2.88 2.76
C GLN A 41 18.89 -2.05 1.87
N ASN A 42 18.94 -2.28 0.55
CA ASN A 42 17.94 -1.74 -0.36
C ASN A 42 16.81 -2.75 -0.53
N LEU A 43 15.59 -2.33 -0.23
CA LEU A 43 14.37 -3.06 -0.59
C LEU A 43 13.96 -2.66 -2.01
N ARG A 44 13.20 -3.49 -2.68
CA ARG A 44 12.63 -3.17 -3.99
C ARG A 44 11.12 -3.16 -3.91
N ILE A 45 10.49 -2.12 -4.45
CA ILE A 45 9.05 -2.09 -4.67
C ILE A 45 8.74 -2.11 -6.15
N VAL A 46 7.65 -2.81 -6.49
CA VAL A 46 7.13 -2.89 -7.85
C VAL A 46 5.62 -2.74 -7.78
N TYR A 47 5.06 -1.84 -8.58
CA TYR A 47 3.60 -1.67 -8.69
C TYR A 47 3.21 -1.06 -10.03
N GLN A 48 1.93 -1.14 -10.37
CA GLN A 48 1.38 -0.51 -11.55
C GLN A 48 0.87 0.91 -11.20
N ALA A 49 1.27 1.89 -12.01
CA ALA A 49 0.81 3.27 -11.95
C ALA A 49 0.21 3.66 -13.31
N GLY A 50 -1.11 3.59 -13.45
CA GLY A 50 -1.78 3.70 -14.74
C GLY A 50 -1.29 2.60 -15.70
N ASP A 51 -0.81 3.00 -16.89
CA ASP A 51 -0.28 2.07 -17.91
C ASP A 51 1.20 1.72 -17.72
N SER A 52 1.84 2.20 -16.65
CA SER A 52 3.27 2.04 -16.43
C SER A 52 3.56 1.16 -15.22
N ILE A 53 4.61 0.34 -15.30
CA ILE A 53 5.15 -0.38 -14.14
C ILE A 53 6.23 0.47 -13.51
N VAL A 54 6.05 0.80 -12.24
CA VAL A 54 7.06 1.46 -11.41
C VAL A 54 7.86 0.39 -10.69
N SER A 55 9.19 0.50 -10.77
CA SER A 55 10.12 -0.35 -10.05
C SER A 55 11.23 0.51 -9.48
N GLN A 56 11.34 0.58 -8.15
CA GLN A 56 12.32 1.42 -7.48
C GLN A 56 12.96 0.71 -6.28
N TRP A 57 14.21 1.10 -6.01
CA TRP A 57 14.92 0.68 -4.81
C TRP A 57 14.69 1.70 -3.69
N VAL A 58 14.41 1.19 -2.49
CA VAL A 58 14.10 1.96 -1.30
C VAL A 58 15.12 1.60 -0.21
N PRO A 59 15.91 2.54 0.29
CA PRO A 59 16.85 2.25 1.35
C PRO A 59 16.11 1.94 2.64
N ALA A 60 16.45 0.83 3.27
CA ALA A 60 16.12 0.52 4.66
C ALA A 60 17.36 0.73 5.51
N VAL A 61 17.24 1.47 6.61
CA VAL A 61 18.30 1.72 7.57
C VAL A 61 17.86 1.18 8.92
N ASN A 62 18.61 0.23 9.47
CA ASN A 62 18.22 -0.48 10.69
C ASN A 62 16.81 -1.08 10.61
N GLY A 63 16.44 -1.54 9.43
CA GLY A 63 15.12 -2.11 9.15
C GLY A 63 13.98 -1.11 8.93
N GLU A 64 14.21 0.17 9.11
CA GLU A 64 13.21 1.22 8.87
C GLU A 64 13.30 1.74 7.43
N PHE A 65 12.17 1.87 6.77
CA PHE A 65 12.07 2.42 5.42
C PHE A 65 10.78 3.22 5.25
N LYS A 66 10.84 4.11 4.26
CA LYS A 66 9.67 4.87 3.80
C LYS A 66 9.70 4.99 2.30
N VAL A 67 8.53 4.88 1.69
CA VAL A 67 8.34 5.10 0.27
C VAL A 67 7.03 5.83 0.03
N ASP A 68 7.07 6.79 -0.88
CA ASP A 68 5.89 7.47 -1.39
C ASP A 68 5.71 7.06 -2.87
N GLY A 69 4.47 6.84 -3.26
CA GLY A 69 4.10 6.46 -4.62
C GLY A 69 2.83 7.14 -5.09
N LYS A 70 2.41 6.81 -6.32
CA LYS A 70 1.15 7.32 -6.89
C LYS A 70 0.38 6.17 -7.51
N ALA A 71 -0.89 6.03 -7.13
CA ALA A 71 -1.83 5.11 -7.74
C ALA A 71 -3.16 5.86 -7.95
N SER A 72 -3.65 5.92 -9.18
CA SER A 72 -4.96 6.51 -9.50
C SER A 72 -6.11 5.57 -9.17
N ASP A 73 -5.83 4.28 -9.22
CA ASP A 73 -6.77 3.19 -8.97
C ASP A 73 -6.14 2.20 -7.99
N LEU A 74 -6.94 1.26 -7.49
CA LEU A 74 -6.46 0.18 -6.65
C LEU A 74 -5.33 -0.58 -7.37
N SER A 75 -4.15 -0.57 -6.77
CA SER A 75 -2.96 -1.24 -7.28
C SER A 75 -2.37 -2.16 -6.23
N VAL A 76 -1.68 -3.22 -6.67
CA VAL A 76 -0.92 -4.08 -5.77
C VAL A 76 0.56 -3.68 -5.81
N VAL A 77 1.11 -3.36 -4.65
CA VAL A 77 2.53 -3.11 -4.44
C VAL A 77 3.18 -4.40 -3.95
N TYR A 78 4.20 -4.85 -4.64
CA TYR A 78 5.06 -5.96 -4.25
C TYR A 78 6.31 -5.42 -3.59
N LEU A 79 6.56 -5.81 -2.35
CA LEU A 79 7.76 -5.45 -1.59
C LEU A 79 8.71 -6.65 -1.55
N TYR A 80 9.96 -6.42 -2.00
CA TYR A 80 11.01 -7.45 -2.03
C TYR A 80 12.22 -7.04 -1.20
N SER A 81 12.94 -8.03 -0.67
CA SER A 81 14.28 -7.86 -0.09
C SER A 81 15.33 -7.58 -1.17
N ALA A 82 16.56 -7.24 -0.76
CA ALA A 82 17.71 -7.09 -1.66
C ALA A 82 18.00 -8.38 -2.46
N GLN A 83 17.66 -9.55 -1.92
CA GLN A 83 17.81 -10.86 -2.58
C GLN A 83 16.60 -11.23 -3.44
N MET A 84 15.69 -10.30 -3.70
CA MET A 84 14.46 -10.52 -4.45
C MET A 84 13.49 -11.53 -3.81
N GLN A 85 13.59 -11.74 -2.50
CA GLN A 85 12.59 -12.49 -1.77
C GLN A 85 11.36 -11.60 -1.54
N LEU A 86 10.19 -12.08 -1.90
CA LEU A 86 8.95 -11.39 -1.65
C LEU A 86 8.69 -11.29 -0.13
N ILE A 87 8.50 -10.06 0.37
CA ILE A 87 8.21 -9.76 1.77
C ILE A 87 6.71 -9.61 1.95
N ALA A 88 6.07 -8.76 1.14
CA ALA A 88 4.65 -8.46 1.27
C ALA A 88 4.01 -8.09 -0.08
N HIS A 89 2.72 -8.33 -0.19
CA HIS A 89 1.81 -7.72 -1.14
C HIS A 89 0.95 -6.72 -0.39
N LEU A 90 0.74 -5.53 -0.95
CA LEU A 90 -0.07 -4.47 -0.35
C LEU A 90 -1.00 -3.91 -1.40
N ALA A 91 -2.28 -3.82 -1.07
CA ALA A 91 -3.21 -3.06 -1.87
C ALA A 91 -3.05 -1.56 -1.56
N VAL A 92 -2.95 -0.71 -2.56
CA VAL A 92 -2.82 0.73 -2.40
C VAL A 92 -3.82 1.47 -3.26
N GLU A 93 -4.41 2.50 -2.68
CA GLU A 93 -5.19 3.53 -3.37
C GLU A 93 -4.59 4.90 -3.07
N GLY A 94 -5.00 5.91 -3.82
CA GLY A 94 -4.59 7.28 -3.52
C GLY A 94 -5.02 7.70 -2.11
N SER A 95 -4.11 8.34 -1.36
CA SER A 95 -4.21 8.76 0.05
C SER A 95 -3.99 7.68 1.11
N ASP A 96 -3.66 6.44 0.76
CA ASP A 96 -3.34 5.41 1.75
C ASP A 96 -2.02 5.71 2.49
N HIS A 97 -2.03 5.46 3.81
CA HIS A 97 -0.85 5.53 4.67
C HIS A 97 -0.63 4.18 5.36
N ILE A 98 0.10 3.29 4.69
CA ILE A 98 0.26 1.90 5.13
C ILE A 98 1.49 1.78 6.01
N LYS A 99 1.36 1.02 7.10
CA LYS A 99 2.46 0.67 7.99
C LYS A 99 2.67 -0.84 8.03
N ILE A 100 3.93 -1.26 7.96
CA ILE A 100 4.35 -2.67 8.00
C ILE A 100 5.33 -2.86 9.15
N GLU A 101 5.05 -3.83 10.02
CA GLU A 101 5.93 -4.20 11.13
C GLU A 101 6.13 -5.72 11.15
N GLY A 102 7.34 -6.18 11.49
CA GLY A 102 7.63 -7.61 11.68
C GLY A 102 9.01 -8.02 11.20
N SER A 103 9.12 -9.24 10.64
CA SER A 103 10.37 -9.85 10.20
C SER A 103 10.22 -10.43 8.80
N ILE A 104 11.24 -10.29 7.95
CA ILE A 104 11.30 -10.90 6.62
C ILE A 104 11.25 -12.43 6.72
N ALA A 105 11.95 -12.98 7.71
CA ALA A 105 11.96 -14.43 7.95
C ALA A 105 10.58 -14.97 8.37
N ASP A 106 9.75 -14.12 8.95
CA ASP A 106 8.38 -14.45 9.37
C ASP A 106 7.31 -13.64 8.61
N ARG A 107 7.47 -13.51 7.31
CA ARG A 107 6.67 -12.66 6.42
C ARG A 107 5.15 -12.93 6.47
N TYR A 108 4.73 -14.13 6.85
CA TYR A 108 3.32 -14.49 6.97
C TYR A 108 2.67 -14.00 8.30
N ASN A 109 3.49 -13.48 9.22
CA ASN A 109 3.06 -12.88 10.49
C ASN A 109 3.35 -11.38 10.57
N LEU A 110 3.60 -10.72 9.43
CA LEU A 110 3.72 -9.27 9.41
C LEU A 110 2.43 -8.65 9.94
N LYS A 111 2.57 -7.48 10.56
CA LYS A 111 1.45 -6.62 10.92
C LYS A 111 1.37 -5.50 9.90
N VAL A 112 0.26 -5.42 9.18
CA VAL A 112 -0.02 -4.37 8.20
C VAL A 112 -1.24 -3.59 8.67
N THR A 113 -1.14 -2.26 8.69
CA THR A 113 -2.21 -1.35 9.13
C THR A 113 -2.29 -0.12 8.22
N GLY A 114 -3.38 0.65 8.34
CA GLY A 114 -3.58 1.93 7.64
C GLY A 114 -4.45 1.84 6.38
N SER A 115 -5.04 0.67 6.12
CA SER A 115 -6.04 0.46 5.08
C SER A 115 -6.86 -0.77 5.41
N ASP A 116 -8.19 -0.65 5.39
CA ASP A 116 -9.11 -1.75 5.72
C ASP A 116 -8.87 -2.98 4.83
N ILE A 117 -8.54 -2.78 3.56
CA ILE A 117 -8.24 -3.86 2.61
C ILE A 117 -7.00 -4.62 3.07
N ASN A 118 -5.92 -3.90 3.41
CA ASN A 118 -4.68 -4.52 3.84
C ASN A 118 -4.81 -5.20 5.20
N GLU A 119 -5.56 -4.63 6.13
CA GLU A 119 -5.81 -5.22 7.43
C GLU A 119 -6.55 -6.56 7.28
N GLN A 120 -7.65 -6.60 6.52
CA GLN A 120 -8.40 -7.81 6.25
C GLN A 120 -7.56 -8.87 5.52
N TRP A 121 -6.79 -8.45 4.49
CA TRP A 121 -5.92 -9.36 3.75
C TRP A 121 -4.81 -9.92 4.65
N ASN A 122 -4.18 -9.06 5.42
CA ASN A 122 -3.12 -9.46 6.35
C ASN A 122 -3.64 -10.38 7.46
N ASP A 123 -4.82 -10.12 8.01
CA ASP A 123 -5.45 -10.98 9.01
C ASP A 123 -5.73 -12.38 8.44
N PHE A 124 -6.18 -12.48 7.19
CA PHE A 124 -6.34 -13.77 6.53
C PHE A 124 -5.00 -14.51 6.39
N ILE A 125 -3.95 -13.85 5.90
CA ILE A 125 -2.62 -14.45 5.75
C ILE A 125 -2.07 -14.93 7.10
N ARG A 126 -2.20 -14.13 8.15
CA ARG A 126 -1.75 -14.46 9.52
C ARG A 126 -2.52 -15.63 10.11
N ALA A 127 -3.83 -15.67 9.93
CA ALA A 127 -4.68 -16.77 10.40
C ALA A 127 -4.26 -18.13 9.79
N HIS A 128 -3.71 -18.11 8.57
CA HIS A 128 -3.26 -19.28 7.84
C HIS A 128 -1.73 -19.39 7.71
N ALA A 129 -0.96 -18.62 8.48
CA ALA A 129 0.51 -18.53 8.38
C ALA A 129 1.21 -19.89 8.46
N ALA A 130 0.72 -20.80 9.30
CA ALA A 130 1.30 -22.14 9.45
C ALA A 130 1.17 -22.98 8.17
N ASP A 131 0.03 -22.90 7.48
CA ASP A 131 -0.20 -23.63 6.23
C ASP A 131 0.59 -23.02 5.07
N PHE A 132 0.70 -21.69 4.99
CA PHE A 132 1.59 -21.00 4.03
C PHE A 132 3.06 -21.38 4.24
N LYS A 133 3.55 -21.39 5.48
CA LYS A 133 4.93 -21.78 5.82
C LYS A 133 5.22 -23.25 5.49
N ALA A 134 4.26 -24.11 5.74
CA ALA A 134 4.39 -25.55 5.51
C ALA A 134 4.15 -25.93 4.04
N MET A 135 3.87 -24.95 3.15
CA MET A 135 3.49 -25.17 1.74
C MET A 135 2.35 -26.17 1.58
N ARG A 136 1.37 -26.14 2.49
CA ARG A 136 0.19 -27.00 2.46
C ARG A 136 -0.86 -26.44 1.50
N ASN A 137 -0.58 -26.59 0.21
CA ASN A 137 -1.41 -26.02 -0.86
C ASN A 137 -2.88 -26.44 -0.77
N ASP A 138 -3.17 -27.70 -0.39
CA ASP A 138 -4.53 -28.21 -0.19
C ASP A 138 -5.32 -27.39 0.86
N ARG A 139 -4.69 -27.12 2.00
CA ARG A 139 -5.32 -26.33 3.08
C ARG A 139 -5.40 -24.85 2.73
N THR A 140 -4.36 -24.32 2.13
CA THR A 140 -4.32 -22.93 1.71
C THR A 140 -5.38 -22.65 0.66
N TYR A 141 -5.49 -23.48 -0.38
CA TYR A 141 -6.54 -23.34 -1.41
C TYR A 141 -7.94 -23.50 -0.83
N LYS A 142 -8.14 -24.43 0.10
CA LYS A 142 -9.44 -24.57 0.77
C LYS A 142 -9.78 -23.31 1.57
N ALA A 143 -8.84 -22.76 2.34
CA ALA A 143 -9.05 -21.56 3.13
C ALA A 143 -9.40 -20.35 2.23
N ILE A 144 -8.70 -20.19 1.10
CA ILE A 144 -8.99 -19.16 0.10
C ILE A 144 -10.39 -19.35 -0.47
N ALA A 145 -10.75 -20.55 -0.90
CA ALA A 145 -12.08 -20.84 -1.42
C ALA A 145 -13.18 -20.55 -0.39
N ASP A 146 -13.02 -21.02 0.85
CA ASP A 146 -13.95 -20.78 1.95
C ASP A 146 -14.12 -19.27 2.26
N TYR A 147 -13.03 -18.48 2.12
CA TYR A 147 -13.09 -17.02 2.29
C TYR A 147 -13.88 -16.36 1.16
N ILE A 148 -13.59 -16.72 -0.09
CA ILE A 148 -14.26 -16.18 -1.29
C ILE A 148 -15.76 -16.50 -1.26
N ASP A 149 -16.14 -17.73 -0.92
CA ASP A 149 -17.53 -18.15 -0.83
C ASP A 149 -18.32 -17.34 0.21
N LYS A 150 -17.68 -16.97 1.32
CA LYS A 150 -18.29 -16.14 2.37
C LYS A 150 -18.30 -14.66 2.04
N ASN A 151 -17.37 -14.20 1.19
CA ASN A 151 -17.11 -12.78 0.91
C ASN A 151 -17.03 -12.49 -0.60
N PRO A 152 -17.99 -12.91 -1.44
CA PRO A 152 -17.85 -12.92 -2.91
C PRO A 152 -17.73 -11.52 -3.53
N LYS A 153 -18.11 -10.46 -2.79
CA LYS A 153 -18.04 -9.07 -3.26
C LYS A 153 -16.90 -8.27 -2.61
N ASN A 154 -16.10 -8.91 -1.77
CA ASN A 154 -15.00 -8.25 -1.08
C ASN A 154 -13.77 -8.17 -2.00
N VAL A 155 -13.11 -7.02 -2.02
CA VAL A 155 -11.87 -6.81 -2.81
C VAL A 155 -10.80 -7.81 -2.42
N VAL A 156 -10.68 -8.16 -1.14
CA VAL A 156 -9.72 -9.17 -0.66
C VAL A 156 -9.93 -10.52 -1.33
N SER A 157 -11.18 -10.90 -1.64
CA SER A 157 -11.46 -12.13 -2.39
C SER A 157 -10.81 -12.14 -3.78
N THR A 158 -10.76 -10.98 -4.45
CA THR A 158 -10.04 -10.83 -5.72
C THR A 158 -8.53 -10.91 -5.51
N LEU A 159 -8.01 -10.26 -4.48
CA LEU A 159 -6.57 -10.25 -4.18
C LEU A 159 -6.02 -11.62 -3.78
N LEU A 160 -6.84 -12.50 -3.22
CA LEU A 160 -6.44 -13.86 -2.82
C LEU A 160 -6.26 -14.82 -4.00
N ILE A 161 -6.73 -14.48 -5.20
CA ILE A 161 -6.62 -15.31 -6.41
C ILE A 161 -5.59 -14.77 -7.42
N THR A 162 -4.93 -13.66 -7.11
CA THR A 162 -3.85 -13.06 -7.93
C THR A 162 -2.48 -13.50 -7.43
#